data_3e3396a74cbf720a0549ded4cf2cb00d
#
_entry.id   3e3396a74cbf720a0549ded4cf2cb00d
#
_cell.length_a   1.000
_cell.length_b   1.000
_cell.length_c   1.000
_cell.angle_alpha   90.00
_cell.angle_beta   90.00
_cell.angle_gamma   90.00
#
_symmetry.space_group_name_H-M   'P 1'
#
loop_
_entity.id
_entity.type
_entity.pdbx_description
1 polymer ?
#
loop_
_entity_poly.entity_id
_entity_poly.type
_entity_poly.pdbx_seq_one_letter_code
_entity_poly.pdbx_strand_id
1 'polypeptide(L)'
;EKTRKLYDYHLTKFRKHFIIKNEDSLISIGEKKIQRMIEDYLLYMRDQEYSYSECNNQLNALRKFFSMNDIICNWDKLRMMLPEKIKSRGDKPYSTEELRILLRKVSNKPLWTAVIHFMASSGCRAGFVEELKIKHLTDMENNCKAVKIYADHVTEYTTFIHAEADQALQDYFEHRKAKGEKLTDESWVFCGLKDHTKFLEANTVTRYLCQYLRTLPIERGELINNKYQISSTHGIRKRWNTIIKSNSDVNPNHAEKMFAHSTSIPLDNRYHKPSIEILFEEYKKVIPELMISEEWKLKNQLKEKDN
;
A
#
# COMPACT_ATOMS: atom_id res chain seq x y z
N GLU A 1 -4.51 -0.84 16.08
CA GLU A 1 -5.89 -0.30 16.04
C GLU A 1 -6.68 -0.82 14.81
N LYS A 2 -6.14 -0.72 13.57
CA LYS A 2 -6.83 -1.18 12.34
C LYS A 2 -7.20 -2.67 12.39
N THR A 3 -6.28 -3.54 12.83
CA THR A 3 -6.53 -4.99 12.96
C THR A 3 -7.63 -5.27 13.98
N ARG A 4 -7.67 -4.54 15.10
CA ARG A 4 -8.73 -4.68 16.10
C ARG A 4 -10.10 -4.36 15.52
N LYS A 5 -10.22 -3.21 14.83
CA LYS A 5 -11.49 -2.82 14.17
C LYS A 5 -11.95 -3.87 13.15
N LEU A 6 -11.02 -4.47 12.41
CA LEU A 6 -11.34 -5.55 11.48
C LEU A 6 -11.85 -6.82 12.19
N TYR A 7 -11.22 -7.18 13.29
CA TYR A 7 -11.66 -8.35 14.08
C TYR A 7 -13.01 -8.11 14.73
N ASP A 8 -13.26 -6.93 15.29
CA ASP A 8 -14.56 -6.53 15.85
C ASP A 8 -15.66 -6.57 14.76
N TYR A 9 -15.36 -6.13 13.54
CA TYR A 9 -16.28 -6.24 12.42
C TYR A 9 -16.63 -7.68 12.08
N HIS A 10 -15.66 -8.58 11.99
CA HIS A 10 -15.87 -9.98 11.68
C HIS A 10 -16.62 -10.70 12.81
N LEU A 11 -16.28 -10.44 14.06
CA LEU A 11 -16.98 -10.97 15.23
C LEU A 11 -18.44 -10.51 15.25
N THR A 12 -18.69 -9.24 14.95
CA THR A 12 -20.05 -8.69 14.86
C THR A 12 -20.87 -9.36 13.76
N LYS A 13 -20.27 -9.63 12.57
CA LYS A 13 -20.94 -10.39 11.52
C LYS A 13 -21.37 -11.78 11.97
N PHE A 14 -20.47 -12.51 12.62
CA PHE A 14 -20.73 -13.84 13.15
C PHE A 14 -21.86 -13.83 14.19
N ARG A 15 -21.82 -12.93 15.17
CA ARG A 15 -22.87 -12.79 16.18
C ARG A 15 -24.23 -12.47 15.58
N LYS A 16 -24.27 -11.56 14.60
CA LYS A 16 -25.52 -11.19 13.90
C LYS A 16 -26.12 -12.36 13.14
N HIS A 17 -25.30 -13.19 12.50
CA HIS A 17 -25.76 -14.36 11.76
C HIS A 17 -26.49 -15.35 12.67
N PHE A 18 -26.01 -15.55 13.91
CA PHE A 18 -26.63 -16.45 14.91
C PHE A 18 -27.54 -15.72 15.91
N ILE A 19 -27.84 -14.45 15.71
CA ILE A 19 -28.72 -13.63 16.58
C ILE A 19 -28.24 -13.64 18.04
N ILE A 20 -26.91 -13.56 18.24
CA ILE A 20 -26.31 -13.54 19.59
C ILE A 20 -26.16 -12.08 20.04
N LYS A 21 -26.68 -11.81 21.24
CA LYS A 21 -26.81 -10.45 21.78
C LYS A 21 -25.46 -9.76 22.02
N ASN A 22 -24.53 -10.43 22.67
CA ASN A 22 -23.22 -9.87 23.03
C ASN A 22 -22.13 -10.95 23.07
N GLU A 23 -20.89 -10.57 23.34
CA GLU A 23 -19.72 -11.43 23.41
C GLU A 23 -19.81 -12.41 24.58
N ASP A 24 -20.30 -11.98 25.75
CA ASP A 24 -20.42 -12.85 26.94
C ASP A 24 -21.39 -13.99 26.67
N SER A 25 -22.51 -13.70 25.99
CA SER A 25 -23.46 -14.73 25.57
C SER A 25 -22.84 -15.72 24.58
N LEU A 26 -21.90 -15.25 23.72
CA LEU A 26 -21.19 -16.12 22.79
C LEU A 26 -20.21 -17.05 23.53
N ILE A 27 -19.47 -16.54 24.51
CA ILE A 27 -18.49 -17.30 25.29
C ILE A 27 -19.20 -18.40 26.13
N SER A 28 -20.40 -18.14 26.62
CA SER A 28 -21.15 -19.09 27.46
C SER A 28 -21.77 -20.28 26.71
N ILE A 29 -21.70 -20.32 25.38
CA ILE A 29 -22.37 -21.37 24.55
C ILE A 29 -21.74 -22.78 24.73
N GLY A 30 -20.46 -22.85 25.02
CA GLY A 30 -19.69 -24.08 25.12
C GLY A 30 -19.04 -24.54 23.82
N GLU A 31 -17.87 -25.15 23.94
CA GLU A 31 -16.92 -25.41 22.83
C GLU A 31 -17.51 -26.22 21.68
N LYS A 32 -18.18 -27.36 21.98
CA LYS A 32 -18.75 -28.23 20.95
C LYS A 32 -19.79 -27.51 20.06
N LYS A 33 -20.59 -26.65 20.70
CA LYS A 33 -21.63 -25.89 19.99
C LYS A 33 -20.99 -24.76 19.19
N ILE A 34 -20.00 -24.06 19.73
CA ILE A 34 -19.21 -23.05 19.02
C ILE A 34 -18.51 -23.65 17.82
N GLN A 35 -17.88 -24.82 17.95
CA GLN A 35 -17.27 -25.53 16.82
C GLN A 35 -18.27 -25.73 15.68
N ARG A 36 -19.46 -26.25 15.97
CA ARG A 36 -20.52 -26.45 14.95
C ARG A 36 -20.99 -25.13 14.35
N MET A 37 -21.19 -24.11 15.14
CA MET A 37 -21.57 -22.78 14.66
C MET A 37 -20.55 -22.19 13.68
N ILE A 38 -19.24 -22.38 13.93
CA ILE A 38 -18.20 -21.92 13.02
C ILE A 38 -18.23 -22.75 11.73
N GLU A 39 -18.43 -24.07 11.81
CA GLU A 39 -18.58 -24.95 10.66
C GLU A 39 -19.79 -24.52 9.79
N ASP A 40 -20.95 -24.32 10.39
CA ASP A 40 -22.18 -23.88 9.71
C ASP A 40 -21.99 -22.50 9.05
N TYR A 41 -21.30 -21.59 9.74
CA TYR A 41 -21.03 -20.26 9.21
C TYR A 41 -20.06 -20.27 8.02
N LEU A 42 -19.04 -21.13 8.05
CA LEU A 42 -18.14 -21.31 6.90
C LEU A 42 -18.86 -21.91 5.70
N LEU A 43 -19.75 -22.88 5.92
CA LEU A 43 -20.61 -23.43 4.87
C LEU A 43 -21.52 -22.36 4.28
N TYR A 44 -22.20 -21.59 5.13
CA TYR A 44 -23.00 -20.44 4.70
C TYR A 44 -22.16 -19.44 3.84
N MET A 45 -20.95 -19.09 4.28
CA MET A 45 -20.10 -18.18 3.52
C MET A 45 -19.70 -18.75 2.15
N ARG A 46 -19.48 -20.07 2.05
CA ARG A 46 -19.19 -20.75 0.80
C ARG A 46 -20.40 -20.75 -0.14
N ASP A 47 -21.59 -21.01 0.37
CA ASP A 47 -22.84 -20.97 -0.39
C ASP A 47 -23.15 -19.57 -0.90
N GLN A 48 -22.72 -18.54 -0.19
CA GLN A 48 -22.80 -17.14 -0.61
C GLN A 48 -21.59 -16.69 -1.45
N GLU A 49 -20.77 -17.61 -1.93
CA GLU A 49 -19.62 -17.37 -2.81
C GLU A 49 -18.59 -16.36 -2.26
N TYR A 50 -18.43 -16.29 -0.92
CA TYR A 50 -17.38 -15.46 -0.33
C TYR A 50 -16.00 -15.95 -0.75
N SER A 51 -15.10 -15.00 -1.03
CA SER A 51 -13.71 -15.34 -1.41
C SER A 51 -12.97 -16.07 -0.30
N TYR A 52 -11.94 -16.86 -0.67
CA TYR A 52 -11.02 -17.47 0.29
C TYR A 52 -10.48 -16.45 1.30
N SER A 53 -10.08 -15.26 0.83
CA SER A 53 -9.53 -14.23 1.72
C SER A 53 -10.53 -13.74 2.76
N GLU A 54 -11.79 -13.56 2.38
CA GLU A 54 -12.84 -13.12 3.31
C GLU A 54 -13.14 -14.23 4.34
N CYS A 55 -13.31 -15.47 3.90
CA CYS A 55 -13.51 -16.61 4.81
C CYS A 55 -12.33 -16.80 5.77
N ASN A 56 -11.09 -16.68 5.27
CA ASN A 56 -9.89 -16.80 6.10
C ASN A 56 -9.76 -15.65 7.11
N ASN A 57 -10.09 -14.41 6.73
CA ASN A 57 -10.10 -13.27 7.65
C ASN A 57 -11.16 -13.46 8.75
N GLN A 58 -12.34 -13.94 8.38
CA GLN A 58 -13.39 -14.30 9.31
C GLN A 58 -12.91 -15.37 10.30
N LEU A 59 -12.33 -16.44 9.80
CA LEU A 59 -11.81 -17.55 10.63
C LEU A 59 -10.68 -17.07 11.56
N ASN A 60 -9.77 -16.24 11.09
CA ASN A 60 -8.68 -15.69 11.91
C ASN A 60 -9.20 -14.79 13.04
N ALA A 61 -10.23 -13.98 12.77
CA ALA A 61 -10.86 -13.16 13.82
C ALA A 61 -11.53 -14.01 14.89
N LEU A 62 -12.30 -15.02 14.49
CA LEU A 62 -12.94 -15.97 15.41
C LEU A 62 -11.90 -16.77 16.21
N ARG A 63 -10.85 -17.27 15.54
CA ARG A 63 -9.76 -17.97 16.21
C ARG A 63 -9.12 -17.10 17.28
N LYS A 64 -8.80 -15.84 16.97
CA LYS A 64 -8.19 -14.93 17.94
C LYS A 64 -9.11 -14.70 19.13
N PHE A 65 -10.41 -14.45 18.89
CA PHE A 65 -11.39 -14.19 19.92
C PHE A 65 -11.56 -15.42 20.84
N PHE A 66 -11.84 -16.58 20.29
CA PHE A 66 -12.10 -17.79 21.07
C PHE A 66 -10.86 -18.30 21.81
N SER A 67 -9.68 -18.25 21.16
CA SER A 67 -8.43 -18.63 21.85
C SER A 67 -8.05 -17.69 22.99
N MET A 68 -8.46 -16.42 22.97
CA MET A 68 -8.24 -15.49 24.08
C MET A 68 -9.24 -15.64 25.21
N ASN A 69 -10.33 -16.40 25.00
CA ASN A 69 -11.33 -16.74 26.00
C ASN A 69 -11.28 -18.23 26.37
N ASP A 70 -10.12 -18.86 26.14
CA ASP A 70 -9.83 -20.27 26.50
C ASP A 70 -10.82 -21.30 25.92
N ILE A 71 -11.46 -20.97 24.79
CA ILE A 71 -12.37 -21.85 24.08
C ILE A 71 -11.60 -22.63 23.00
N ILE A 72 -11.60 -23.96 23.16
CA ILE A 72 -10.87 -24.87 22.28
C ILE A 72 -11.74 -25.26 21.09
N CYS A 73 -11.22 -25.03 19.89
CA CYS A 73 -11.83 -25.49 18.62
C CYS A 73 -10.77 -26.19 17.74
N ASN A 74 -11.21 -27.10 16.89
CA ASN A 74 -10.34 -27.74 15.91
C ASN A 74 -10.11 -26.81 14.71
N TRP A 75 -9.15 -25.91 14.85
CA TRP A 75 -8.84 -24.88 13.82
C TRP A 75 -8.30 -25.48 12.53
N ASP A 76 -7.65 -26.64 12.58
CA ASP A 76 -7.12 -27.29 11.36
C ASP A 76 -8.27 -27.88 10.54
N LYS A 77 -9.27 -28.53 11.19
CA LYS A 77 -10.50 -28.94 10.52
C LYS A 77 -11.22 -27.75 9.88
N LEU A 78 -11.35 -26.64 10.60
CA LEU A 78 -12.03 -25.43 10.09
C LEU A 78 -11.27 -24.81 8.90
N ARG A 79 -9.95 -24.86 8.89
CA ARG A 79 -9.15 -24.40 7.73
C ARG A 79 -9.36 -25.26 6.49
N MET A 80 -9.54 -26.57 6.63
CA MET A 80 -9.85 -27.45 5.51
C MET A 80 -11.22 -27.19 4.88
N MET A 81 -12.11 -26.50 5.60
CA MET A 81 -13.44 -26.11 5.10
C MET A 81 -13.43 -24.82 4.28
N LEU A 82 -12.31 -24.07 4.25
CA LEU A 82 -12.21 -22.86 3.45
C LEU A 82 -12.36 -23.17 1.96
N PRO A 83 -12.96 -22.25 1.17
CA PRO A 83 -13.04 -22.42 -0.29
C PRO A 83 -11.65 -22.51 -0.91
N GLU A 84 -11.58 -23.01 -2.14
CA GLU A 84 -10.30 -23.04 -2.86
C GLU A 84 -9.71 -21.65 -3.05
N LYS A 85 -8.41 -21.57 -2.93
CA LYS A 85 -7.67 -20.33 -3.18
C LYS A 85 -7.51 -20.14 -4.69
N ILE A 86 -8.47 -19.50 -5.31
CA ILE A 86 -8.36 -19.13 -6.71
C ILE A 86 -7.26 -18.09 -6.88
N LYS A 87 -6.33 -18.32 -7.81
CA LYS A 87 -5.29 -17.34 -8.16
C LYS A 87 -5.97 -16.05 -8.60
N SER A 88 -5.88 -14.99 -7.80
CA SER A 88 -6.45 -13.70 -8.17
C SER A 88 -5.71 -13.20 -9.41
N ARG A 89 -6.42 -13.08 -10.54
CA ARG A 89 -5.95 -12.31 -11.69
C ARG A 89 -5.98 -10.85 -11.23
N GLY A 90 -4.89 -10.13 -11.39
CA GLY A 90 -4.87 -8.75 -10.95
C GLY A 90 -3.46 -8.28 -10.66
N ASP A 91 -2.52 -8.61 -11.55
CA ASP A 91 -1.11 -8.38 -11.30
C ASP A 91 -0.41 -7.59 -12.40
N LYS A 92 -1.16 -6.79 -13.18
CA LYS A 92 -0.53 -5.90 -14.16
C LYS A 92 -0.02 -4.61 -13.50
N PRO A 93 1.22 -4.21 -13.78
CA PRO A 93 1.71 -2.86 -13.45
C PRO A 93 1.06 -1.83 -14.38
N TYR A 94 1.06 -0.56 -13.98
CA TYR A 94 0.80 0.53 -14.92
C TYR A 94 1.93 0.64 -15.94
N SER A 95 1.58 0.93 -17.18
CA SER A 95 2.51 1.47 -18.17
C SER A 95 2.80 2.96 -17.90
N THR A 96 3.87 3.47 -18.50
CA THR A 96 4.19 4.92 -18.42
C THR A 96 3.08 5.76 -19.03
N GLU A 97 2.48 5.33 -20.14
CA GLU A 97 1.41 6.08 -20.81
C GLU A 97 0.12 6.10 -19.97
N GLU A 98 -0.24 5.01 -19.32
CA GLU A 98 -1.39 4.98 -18.40
C GLU A 98 -1.21 5.94 -17.22
N LEU A 99 0.02 6.07 -16.70
CA LEU A 99 0.32 7.06 -15.66
C LEU A 99 0.25 8.49 -16.21
N ARG A 100 0.69 8.74 -17.46
CA ARG A 100 0.52 10.04 -18.12
C ARG A 100 -0.94 10.42 -18.26
N ILE A 101 -1.79 9.49 -18.70
CA ILE A 101 -3.24 9.69 -18.80
C ILE A 101 -3.82 10.05 -17.43
N LEU A 102 -3.43 9.33 -16.37
CA LEU A 102 -3.87 9.60 -15.01
C LEU A 102 -3.40 10.98 -14.52
N LEU A 103 -2.14 11.35 -14.75
CA LEU A 103 -1.58 12.65 -14.36
C LEU A 103 -2.23 13.81 -15.12
N ARG A 104 -2.53 13.67 -16.42
CA ARG A 104 -3.31 14.66 -17.19
C ARG A 104 -4.68 14.93 -16.53
N LYS A 105 -5.35 13.90 -16.00
CA LYS A 105 -6.64 14.05 -15.31
C LYS A 105 -6.54 14.87 -14.03
N VAL A 106 -5.42 14.87 -13.36
CA VAL A 106 -5.20 15.53 -12.09
C VAL A 106 -4.27 16.75 -12.17
N SER A 107 -3.91 17.19 -13.37
CA SER A 107 -2.93 18.27 -13.61
C SER A 107 -3.25 19.58 -12.88
N ASN A 108 -4.54 19.88 -12.66
CA ASN A 108 -5.00 21.06 -11.90
C ASN A 108 -5.21 20.78 -10.40
N LYS A 109 -4.70 19.65 -9.89
CA LYS A 109 -4.89 19.21 -8.50
C LYS A 109 -3.53 18.85 -7.87
N PRO A 110 -2.77 19.83 -7.35
CA PRO A 110 -1.39 19.66 -6.89
C PRO A 110 -1.20 18.49 -5.93
N LEU A 111 -2.12 18.30 -4.98
CA LEU A 111 -2.08 17.15 -4.06
C LEU A 111 -2.03 15.80 -4.80
N TRP A 112 -2.95 15.59 -5.76
CA TRP A 112 -3.05 14.30 -6.45
C TRP A 112 -1.92 14.07 -7.43
N THR A 113 -1.43 15.14 -8.08
CA THR A 113 -0.22 15.12 -8.90
C THR A 113 0.98 14.69 -8.05
N ALA A 114 1.19 15.33 -6.91
CA ALA A 114 2.27 14.98 -6.00
C ALA A 114 2.17 13.55 -5.46
N VAL A 115 0.98 13.11 -5.03
CA VAL A 115 0.77 11.73 -4.53
C VAL A 115 1.10 10.69 -5.59
N ILE A 116 0.66 10.87 -6.84
CA ILE A 116 0.90 9.91 -7.93
C ILE A 116 2.38 9.85 -8.28
N HIS A 117 3.03 11.01 -8.47
CA HIS A 117 4.48 11.07 -8.74
C HIS A 117 5.29 10.45 -7.61
N PHE A 118 4.95 10.77 -6.36
CA PHE A 118 5.61 10.22 -5.19
C PHE A 118 5.51 8.68 -5.15
N MET A 119 4.32 8.13 -5.35
CA MET A 119 4.11 6.69 -5.37
C MET A 119 4.81 6.01 -6.56
N ALA A 120 4.82 6.64 -7.72
CA ALA A 120 5.46 6.10 -8.93
C ALA A 120 6.98 6.10 -8.81
N SER A 121 7.55 7.09 -8.13
CA SER A 121 8.98 7.25 -7.91
C SER A 121 9.52 6.39 -6.77
N SER A 122 8.77 6.25 -5.68
CA SER A 122 9.21 5.58 -4.45
C SER A 122 8.75 4.12 -4.31
N GLY A 123 7.74 3.70 -5.06
CA GLY A 123 7.13 2.39 -4.92
C GLY A 123 6.39 2.15 -3.59
N CYS A 124 6.15 3.18 -2.79
CA CYS A 124 5.52 3.05 -1.47
C CYS A 124 4.11 2.43 -1.52
N ARG A 125 3.71 1.77 -0.42
CA ARG A 125 2.30 1.41 -0.18
C ARG A 125 1.50 2.66 0.14
N ALA A 126 0.22 2.74 -0.26
CA ALA A 126 -0.61 3.92 -0.02
C ALA A 126 -0.69 4.37 1.46
N GLY A 127 -0.43 3.47 2.40
CA GLY A 127 -0.38 3.78 3.83
C GLY A 127 0.70 4.78 4.26
N PHE A 128 1.70 5.03 3.43
CA PHE A 128 2.77 5.98 3.74
C PHE A 128 2.25 7.41 4.01
N VAL A 129 1.16 7.82 3.36
CA VAL A 129 0.60 9.17 3.50
C VAL A 129 0.10 9.48 4.91
N GLU A 130 -0.16 8.45 5.74
CA GLU A 130 -0.69 8.60 7.09
C GLU A 130 0.40 8.90 8.13
N GLU A 131 1.67 8.67 7.80
CA GLU A 131 2.78 8.76 8.76
C GLU A 131 3.93 9.65 8.29
N LEU A 132 3.93 10.06 7.01
CA LEU A 132 5.05 10.80 6.44
C LEU A 132 4.99 12.28 6.80
N LYS A 133 6.03 12.75 7.50
CA LYS A 133 6.28 14.17 7.83
C LYS A 133 7.43 14.74 7.01
N ILE A 134 7.51 16.07 6.91
CA ILE A 134 8.56 16.76 6.15
C ILE A 134 9.95 16.37 6.65
N LYS A 135 10.16 16.25 7.97
CA LYS A 135 11.43 15.80 8.56
C LYS A 135 11.92 14.41 8.13
N HIS A 136 11.06 13.61 7.51
CA HIS A 136 11.42 12.29 7.00
C HIS A 136 11.95 12.32 5.56
N LEU A 137 12.07 13.52 4.98
CA LEU A 137 12.64 13.77 3.67
C LEU A 137 14.04 14.33 3.85
N THR A 138 15.04 13.72 3.21
CA THR A 138 16.44 14.17 3.22
C THR A 138 16.89 14.44 1.81
N ASP A 139 17.49 15.59 1.57
CA ASP A 139 18.01 15.96 0.24
C ASP A 139 19.14 15.02 -0.18
N MET A 140 19.11 14.64 -1.44
CA MET A 140 20.10 13.83 -2.11
C MET A 140 20.57 14.54 -3.39
N GLU A 141 21.59 14.01 -4.03
CA GLU A 141 22.08 14.54 -5.31
C GLU A 141 20.99 14.61 -6.38
N ASN A 142 21.19 15.45 -7.39
CA ASN A 142 20.33 15.58 -8.57
C ASN A 142 18.85 15.92 -8.26
N ASN A 143 18.61 16.70 -7.21
CA ASN A 143 17.26 17.03 -6.73
C ASN A 143 16.41 15.80 -6.40
N CYS A 144 17.05 14.72 -6.01
CA CYS A 144 16.38 13.55 -5.42
C CYS A 144 16.20 13.74 -3.92
N LYS A 145 15.35 12.92 -3.30
CA LYS A 145 15.25 12.85 -1.84
C LYS A 145 15.23 11.40 -1.37
N ALA A 146 15.93 11.13 -0.28
CA ALA A 146 15.72 9.94 0.52
C ALA A 146 14.47 10.14 1.38
N VAL A 147 13.67 9.10 1.49
CA VAL A 147 12.39 9.12 2.19
C VAL A 147 12.37 8.01 3.22
N LYS A 148 12.28 8.38 4.49
CA LYS A 148 12.14 7.43 5.59
C LYS A 148 10.66 7.12 5.79
N ILE A 149 10.26 5.90 5.47
CA ILE A 149 8.88 5.42 5.58
C ILE A 149 8.68 4.66 6.87
N TYR A 150 7.57 4.89 7.56
CA TYR A 150 7.23 4.31 8.86
C TYR A 150 8.32 4.56 9.91
N ALA A 151 8.81 5.82 9.97
CA ALA A 151 9.85 6.21 10.90
C ALA A 151 9.53 5.80 12.34
N ASP A 152 10.54 5.30 13.05
CA ASP A 152 10.46 4.81 14.43
C ASP A 152 9.55 3.56 14.64
N HIS A 153 9.14 2.90 13.54
CA HIS A 153 8.38 1.67 13.58
C HIS A 153 9.24 0.46 13.17
N VAL A 154 8.89 -0.74 13.64
CA VAL A 154 9.60 -1.99 13.30
C VAL A 154 9.64 -2.31 11.81
N THR A 155 8.77 -1.66 11.02
CA THR A 155 8.69 -1.77 9.56
C THR A 155 9.31 -0.57 8.85
N GLU A 156 10.10 0.25 9.53
CA GLU A 156 10.83 1.38 8.95
C GLU A 156 11.72 0.93 7.80
N TYR A 157 11.72 1.69 6.72
CA TYR A 157 12.64 1.50 5.60
C TYR A 157 12.88 2.82 4.87
N THR A 158 13.96 2.87 4.09
CA THR A 158 14.29 4.02 3.24
C THR A 158 14.03 3.67 1.78
N THR A 159 13.40 4.60 1.08
CA THR A 159 13.25 4.63 -0.38
C THR A 159 13.58 6.02 -0.90
N PHE A 160 13.40 6.26 -2.20
CA PHE A 160 13.79 7.53 -2.80
C PHE A 160 12.70 8.08 -3.72
N ILE A 161 12.75 9.39 -3.95
CA ILE A 161 12.03 10.07 -5.02
C ILE A 161 13.02 10.82 -5.91
N HIS A 162 12.80 10.76 -7.23
CA HIS A 162 13.60 11.46 -8.21
C HIS A 162 13.10 12.90 -8.44
N ALA A 163 13.89 13.70 -9.15
CA ALA A 163 13.65 15.13 -9.36
C ALA A 163 12.26 15.49 -9.90
N GLU A 164 11.68 14.70 -10.84
CA GLU A 164 10.32 14.93 -11.33
C GLU A 164 9.29 14.81 -10.21
N ALA A 165 9.44 13.82 -9.33
CA ALA A 165 8.53 13.62 -8.21
C ALA A 165 8.74 14.67 -7.10
N ASP A 166 9.98 15.08 -6.86
CA ASP A 166 10.26 16.18 -5.93
C ASP A 166 9.67 17.50 -6.45
N GLN A 167 9.80 17.82 -7.74
CA GLN A 167 9.19 19.02 -8.29
C GLN A 167 7.67 19.05 -8.06
N ALA A 168 6.98 17.94 -8.34
CA ALA A 168 5.54 17.83 -8.09
C ALA A 168 5.20 18.00 -6.59
N LEU A 169 6.07 17.54 -5.71
CA LEU A 169 5.93 17.71 -4.26
C LEU A 169 6.14 19.17 -3.85
N GLN A 170 7.15 19.85 -4.39
CA GLN A 170 7.41 21.28 -4.13
C GLN A 170 6.25 22.14 -4.63
N ASP A 171 5.71 21.87 -5.82
CA ASP A 171 4.53 22.56 -6.35
C ASP A 171 3.32 22.42 -5.41
N TYR A 172 3.15 21.24 -4.80
CA TYR A 172 2.11 21.03 -3.81
C TYR A 172 2.40 21.79 -2.50
N PHE A 173 3.63 21.86 -2.05
CA PHE A 173 4.02 22.66 -0.88
C PHE A 173 3.80 24.15 -1.11
N GLU A 174 4.17 24.66 -2.27
CA GLU A 174 3.91 26.07 -2.63
C GLU A 174 2.40 26.37 -2.68
N HIS A 175 1.60 25.45 -3.21
CA HIS A 175 0.15 25.59 -3.17
C HIS A 175 -0.42 25.64 -1.72
N ARG A 176 0.14 24.89 -0.78
CA ARG A 176 -0.24 24.94 0.64
C ARG A 176 0.17 26.26 1.27
N LYS A 177 1.40 26.72 1.02
CA LYS A 177 1.89 28.02 1.50
C LYS A 177 1.06 29.19 0.95
N ALA A 178 0.70 29.15 -0.32
CA ALA A 178 -0.18 30.15 -0.95
C ALA A 178 -1.58 30.23 -0.32
N LYS A 179 -2.02 29.15 0.34
CA LYS A 179 -3.24 29.09 1.14
C LYS A 179 -3.05 29.52 2.61
N GLY A 180 -1.86 30.00 2.97
CA GLY A 180 -1.56 30.53 4.31
C GLY A 180 -1.03 29.48 5.29
N GLU A 181 -0.73 28.25 4.83
CA GLU A 181 -0.17 27.23 5.73
C GLU A 181 1.33 27.46 5.97
N LYS A 182 1.74 27.43 7.24
CA LYS A 182 3.16 27.44 7.63
C LYS A 182 3.68 26.00 7.73
N LEU A 183 4.48 25.61 6.77
CA LEU A 183 5.11 24.28 6.75
C LEU A 183 6.32 24.27 7.71
N THR A 184 6.42 23.24 8.51
CA THR A 184 7.54 22.93 9.40
C THR A 184 7.94 21.48 9.21
N ASP A 185 9.05 21.07 9.81
CA ASP A 185 9.51 19.68 9.78
C ASP A 185 8.47 18.69 10.36
N GLU A 186 7.63 19.14 11.29
CA GLU A 186 6.56 18.33 11.87
C GLU A 186 5.26 18.30 11.03
N SER A 187 5.18 19.11 9.98
CA SER A 187 4.01 19.11 9.08
C SER A 187 3.94 17.80 8.31
N TRP A 188 2.69 17.33 8.09
CA TRP A 188 2.43 16.17 7.22
C TRP A 188 2.85 16.51 5.79
N VAL A 189 3.54 15.58 5.11
CA VAL A 189 3.86 15.73 3.69
C VAL A 189 2.56 15.80 2.89
N PHE A 190 1.61 14.90 3.18
CA PHE A 190 0.29 14.90 2.57
C PHE A 190 -0.79 15.10 3.65
N CYS A 191 -1.48 16.22 3.58
CA CYS A 191 -2.51 16.57 4.57
C CYS A 191 -3.92 16.19 4.13
N GLY A 192 -4.82 16.13 5.10
CA GLY A 192 -6.23 15.84 4.88
C GLY A 192 -6.94 16.89 4.01
N LEU A 193 -7.93 16.48 3.23
CA LEU A 193 -8.64 17.35 2.29
C LEU A 193 -9.45 18.47 2.96
N LYS A 194 -9.95 18.22 4.17
CA LYS A 194 -10.81 19.15 4.92
C LYS A 194 -10.08 19.78 6.10
N ASP A 195 -9.10 19.11 6.62
CA ASP A 195 -8.36 19.51 7.82
C ASP A 195 -6.87 19.28 7.58
N HIS A 196 -6.15 20.36 7.32
CA HIS A 196 -4.73 20.35 7.02
C HIS A 196 -3.84 20.01 8.23
N THR A 197 -4.41 20.00 9.44
CA THR A 197 -3.70 19.58 10.65
C THR A 197 -3.59 18.05 10.75
N LYS A 198 -4.37 17.33 9.94
CA LYS A 198 -4.39 15.87 9.89
C LYS A 198 -3.71 15.34 8.62
N PHE A 199 -3.20 14.11 8.71
CA PHE A 199 -2.65 13.42 7.55
C PHE A 199 -3.75 13.06 6.53
N LEU A 200 -3.33 12.81 5.29
CA LEU A 200 -4.18 12.22 4.25
C LEU A 200 -4.39 10.72 4.54
N GLU A 201 -5.62 10.27 4.57
CA GLU A 201 -5.92 8.85 4.78
C GLU A 201 -5.63 8.01 3.54
N ALA A 202 -5.01 6.84 3.70
CA ALA A 202 -4.71 5.89 2.63
C ALA A 202 -5.97 5.42 1.87
N ASN A 203 -7.08 5.25 2.59
CA ASN A 203 -8.36 4.90 1.98
C ASN A 203 -8.86 6.03 1.06
N THR A 204 -8.60 7.29 1.41
CA THR A 204 -8.92 8.44 0.58
C THR A 204 -8.11 8.42 -0.71
N VAL A 205 -6.80 8.13 -0.65
CA VAL A 205 -5.97 7.95 -1.85
C VAL A 205 -6.53 6.87 -2.77
N THR A 206 -6.82 5.70 -2.21
CA THR A 206 -7.37 4.56 -2.97
C THR A 206 -8.71 4.93 -3.62
N ARG A 207 -9.62 5.55 -2.87
CA ARG A 207 -10.95 5.96 -3.34
C ARG A 207 -10.86 6.95 -4.50
N TYR A 208 -10.04 7.99 -4.38
CA TYR A 208 -9.90 9.01 -5.42
C TYR A 208 -9.25 8.44 -6.67
N LEU A 209 -8.19 7.63 -6.56
CA LEU A 209 -7.61 6.97 -7.71
C LEU A 209 -8.61 6.04 -8.40
N CYS A 210 -9.40 5.27 -7.65
CA CYS A 210 -10.47 4.46 -8.23
C CYS A 210 -11.52 5.29 -8.96
N GLN A 211 -11.89 6.46 -8.41
CA GLN A 211 -12.84 7.37 -9.03
C GLN A 211 -12.31 7.93 -10.36
N TYR A 212 -11.05 8.38 -10.42
CA TYR A 212 -10.43 8.86 -11.65
C TYR A 212 -10.34 7.77 -12.71
N LEU A 213 -9.90 6.56 -12.31
CA LEU A 213 -9.76 5.43 -13.22
C LEU A 213 -11.09 4.97 -13.86
N ARG A 214 -12.23 5.24 -13.24
CA ARG A 214 -13.55 4.94 -13.84
C ARG A 214 -13.89 5.84 -15.03
N THR A 215 -13.26 6.99 -15.14
CA THR A 215 -13.54 8.01 -16.15
C THR A 215 -12.43 8.13 -17.20
N LEU A 216 -11.42 7.29 -17.12
CA LEU A 216 -10.25 7.35 -18.01
C LEU A 216 -10.24 6.16 -18.97
N PRO A 217 -9.70 6.34 -20.19
CA PRO A 217 -9.54 5.28 -21.18
C PRO A 217 -8.34 4.37 -20.82
N ILE A 218 -8.35 3.82 -19.60
CA ILE A 218 -7.33 2.88 -19.13
C ILE A 218 -7.98 1.50 -19.02
N GLU A 219 -7.53 0.57 -19.84
CA GLU A 219 -8.00 -0.80 -19.82
C GLU A 219 -7.46 -1.54 -18.60
N ARG A 220 -8.22 -1.54 -17.54
CA ARG A 220 -7.86 -2.22 -16.29
C ARG A 220 -8.03 -3.73 -16.33
N GLY A 221 -8.49 -4.28 -17.45
CA GLY A 221 -8.88 -5.67 -17.62
C GLY A 221 -10.21 -6.01 -16.95
N GLU A 222 -10.61 -7.27 -17.02
CA GLU A 222 -11.86 -7.76 -16.43
C GLU A 222 -11.90 -7.63 -14.92
N LEU A 223 -13.10 -7.36 -14.39
CA LEU A 223 -13.35 -7.37 -12.95
C LEU A 223 -13.63 -8.81 -12.50
N ILE A 224 -12.66 -9.44 -11.84
CA ILE A 224 -12.79 -10.81 -11.31
C ILE A 224 -12.62 -10.75 -9.78
N ASN A 225 -13.59 -11.31 -9.06
CA ASN A 225 -13.62 -11.29 -7.59
C ASN A 225 -13.42 -9.86 -7.01
N ASN A 226 -14.14 -8.89 -7.57
CA ASN A 226 -14.05 -7.46 -7.22
C ASN A 226 -12.65 -6.83 -7.39
N LYS A 227 -11.77 -7.42 -8.23
CA LYS A 227 -10.43 -6.91 -8.53
C LYS A 227 -10.22 -6.77 -10.03
N TYR A 228 -9.75 -5.61 -10.45
CA TYR A 228 -9.26 -5.39 -11.81
C TYR A 228 -7.82 -5.90 -11.96
N GLN A 229 -7.39 -6.20 -13.18
CA GLN A 229 -6.00 -6.59 -13.46
C GLN A 229 -5.03 -5.47 -13.06
N ILE A 230 -5.37 -4.20 -13.33
CA ILE A 230 -4.62 -3.06 -12.83
C ILE A 230 -5.30 -2.52 -11.57
N SER A 231 -4.67 -2.72 -10.44
CA SER A 231 -5.11 -2.20 -9.14
C SER A 231 -4.75 -0.71 -9.01
N SER A 232 -5.61 0.10 -8.40
CA SER A 232 -5.44 1.56 -8.34
C SER A 232 -4.09 2.00 -7.76
N THR A 233 -3.83 1.71 -6.51
CA THR A 233 -2.57 2.07 -5.83
C THR A 233 -1.49 0.99 -6.00
N HIS A 234 -1.87 -0.28 -5.88
CA HIS A 234 -0.92 -1.38 -6.03
C HIS A 234 -0.33 -1.52 -7.43
N GLY A 235 -1.06 -1.13 -8.48
CA GLY A 235 -0.54 -1.12 -9.85
C GLY A 235 0.66 -0.18 -10.02
N ILE A 236 0.64 0.98 -9.35
CA ILE A 236 1.76 1.93 -9.33
C ILE A 236 2.99 1.30 -8.65
N ARG A 237 2.79 0.69 -7.49
CA ARG A 237 3.85 -0.01 -6.75
C ARG A 237 4.42 -1.20 -7.55
N LYS A 238 3.58 -1.94 -8.29
CA LYS A 238 4.01 -3.02 -9.17
C LYS A 238 4.89 -2.53 -10.32
N ARG A 239 4.55 -1.37 -10.91
CA ARG A 239 5.40 -0.75 -11.93
C ARG A 239 6.80 -0.50 -11.40
N TRP A 240 6.91 0.13 -10.24
CA TRP A 240 8.20 0.39 -9.60
C TRP A 240 8.98 -0.92 -9.39
N ASN A 241 8.35 -1.92 -8.78
CA ASN A 241 8.98 -3.22 -8.51
C ASN A 241 9.41 -3.95 -9.80
N THR A 242 8.59 -3.86 -10.85
CA THR A 242 8.91 -4.46 -12.15
C THR A 242 10.12 -3.77 -12.77
N ILE A 243 10.16 -2.45 -12.79
CA ILE A 243 11.28 -1.67 -13.35
C ILE A 243 12.58 -2.02 -12.62
N ILE A 244 12.61 -1.89 -11.30
CA ILE A 244 13.86 -2.07 -10.54
C ILE A 244 14.38 -3.52 -10.59
N LYS A 245 13.47 -4.52 -10.61
CA LYS A 245 13.86 -5.92 -10.69
C LYS A 245 14.18 -6.42 -12.10
N SER A 246 13.72 -5.71 -13.12
CA SER A 246 14.06 -6.01 -14.51
C SER A 246 15.40 -5.40 -14.95
N ASN A 247 15.94 -4.48 -14.17
CA ASN A 247 17.24 -3.90 -14.42
C ASN A 247 18.34 -4.82 -13.86
N SER A 248 19.17 -5.39 -14.74
CA SER A 248 20.23 -6.34 -14.38
C SER A 248 21.35 -5.75 -13.53
N ASP A 249 21.51 -4.41 -13.57
CA ASP A 249 22.58 -3.70 -12.89
C ASP A 249 22.23 -3.39 -11.42
N VAL A 250 20.98 -3.59 -11.05
CA VAL A 250 20.48 -3.36 -9.68
C VAL A 250 20.67 -4.61 -8.83
N ASN A 251 21.25 -4.46 -7.65
CA ASN A 251 21.32 -5.54 -6.69
C ASN A 251 19.93 -5.91 -6.15
N PRO A 252 19.44 -7.14 -6.37
CA PRO A 252 18.10 -7.55 -5.95
C PRO A 252 17.84 -7.40 -4.44
N ASN A 253 18.86 -7.61 -3.60
CA ASN A 253 18.73 -7.46 -2.15
C ASN A 253 18.53 -5.99 -1.75
N HIS A 254 19.20 -5.06 -2.42
CA HIS A 254 19.01 -3.63 -2.22
C HIS A 254 17.62 -3.18 -2.68
N ALA A 255 17.14 -3.71 -3.82
CA ALA A 255 15.78 -3.47 -4.29
C ALA A 255 14.73 -3.91 -3.25
N GLU A 256 14.88 -5.10 -2.64
CA GLU A 256 13.97 -5.59 -1.58
C GLU A 256 14.00 -4.69 -0.34
N LYS A 257 15.17 -4.15 0.05
CA LYS A 257 15.28 -3.20 1.16
C LYS A 257 14.52 -1.91 0.90
N MET A 258 14.69 -1.31 -0.28
CA MET A 258 13.95 -0.10 -0.69
C MET A 258 12.43 -0.32 -0.83
N PHE A 259 11.99 -1.57 -0.95
CA PHE A 259 10.59 -1.93 -1.16
C PHE A 259 9.91 -2.45 0.11
N ALA A 260 10.64 -2.56 1.23
CA ALA A 260 10.15 -3.14 2.48
C ALA A 260 9.52 -4.54 2.30
N HIS A 261 10.14 -5.37 1.49
CA HIS A 261 9.86 -6.79 1.44
C HIS A 261 10.76 -7.56 2.40
N SER A 262 10.26 -8.68 2.91
CA SER A 262 11.12 -9.66 3.55
C SER A 262 12.07 -10.23 2.50
N THR A 263 13.36 -10.17 2.76
CA THR A 263 14.37 -10.83 1.93
C THR A 263 14.15 -12.34 1.95
N SER A 264 14.55 -13.03 0.89
CA SER A 264 14.49 -14.51 0.80
C SER A 264 15.27 -15.20 1.92
N ILE A 265 16.25 -14.50 2.49
CA ILE A 265 17.02 -14.94 3.65
C ILE A 265 16.60 -14.11 4.86
N PRO A 266 15.84 -14.66 5.82
CA PRO A 266 15.33 -13.90 6.98
C PRO A 266 16.44 -13.26 7.83
N LEU A 267 17.65 -13.85 7.85
CA LEU A 267 18.81 -13.34 8.58
C LEU A 267 19.36 -12.05 7.96
N ASP A 268 19.24 -11.83 6.65
CA ASP A 268 19.70 -10.61 5.97
C ASP A 268 19.06 -9.35 6.52
N ASN A 269 17.87 -9.44 7.08
CA ASN A 269 17.24 -8.29 7.72
C ASN A 269 17.99 -7.82 8.98
N ARG A 270 18.77 -8.69 9.61
CA ARG A 270 19.56 -8.36 10.81
C ARG A 270 21.00 -7.97 10.47
N TYR A 271 21.62 -8.63 9.50
CA TYR A 271 23.06 -8.51 9.23
C TYR A 271 23.38 -7.62 8.04
N HIS A 272 22.54 -7.57 7.01
CA HIS A 272 22.76 -6.72 5.83
C HIS A 272 22.00 -5.40 5.97
N LYS A 273 22.73 -4.35 6.39
CA LYS A 273 22.21 -2.98 6.53
C LYS A 273 23.01 -2.04 5.62
N PRO A 274 22.67 -1.99 4.32
CA PRO A 274 23.32 -1.06 3.40
C PRO A 274 23.07 0.39 3.85
N SER A 275 24.05 1.26 3.67
CA SER A 275 23.87 2.70 3.93
C SER A 275 22.89 3.31 2.93
N ILE A 276 22.40 4.52 3.24
CA ILE A 276 21.47 5.24 2.37
C ILE A 276 22.14 5.55 1.03
N GLU A 277 23.42 5.86 1.03
CA GLU A 277 24.21 6.16 -0.17
C GLU A 277 24.29 4.92 -1.09
N ILE A 278 24.56 3.74 -0.54
CA ILE A 278 24.58 2.49 -1.32
C ILE A 278 23.21 2.21 -1.96
N LEU A 279 22.12 2.39 -1.20
CA LEU A 279 20.77 2.22 -1.74
C LEU A 279 20.44 3.28 -2.80
N PHE A 280 20.93 4.50 -2.63
CA PHE A 280 20.72 5.57 -3.60
C PHE A 280 21.46 5.32 -4.91
N GLU A 281 22.69 4.79 -4.87
CA GLU A 281 23.41 4.37 -6.08
C GLU A 281 22.63 3.32 -6.87
N GLU A 282 21.99 2.38 -6.19
CA GLU A 282 21.10 1.41 -6.87
C GLU A 282 19.86 2.06 -7.47
N TYR A 283 19.27 3.02 -6.73
CA TYR A 283 18.09 3.75 -7.20
C TYR A 283 18.40 4.63 -8.43
N LYS A 284 19.57 5.27 -8.50
CA LYS A 284 19.98 6.09 -9.63
C LYS A 284 19.93 5.33 -10.95
N LYS A 285 20.26 4.04 -10.96
CA LYS A 285 20.28 3.18 -12.16
C LYS A 285 18.90 3.06 -12.85
N VAL A 286 17.82 3.28 -12.12
CA VAL A 286 16.44 3.10 -12.61
C VAL A 286 15.65 4.40 -12.73
N ILE A 287 16.23 5.53 -12.39
CA ILE A 287 15.56 6.84 -12.50
C ILE A 287 15.00 7.09 -13.90
N PRO A 288 15.73 6.86 -15.01
CA PRO A 288 15.23 7.13 -16.36
C PRO A 288 13.93 6.36 -16.67
N GLU A 289 13.83 5.10 -16.25
CA GLU A 289 12.66 4.25 -16.48
C GLU A 289 11.49 4.60 -15.54
N LEU A 290 11.80 5.09 -14.33
CA LEU A 290 10.79 5.52 -13.37
C LEU A 290 10.14 6.84 -13.76
N MET A 291 10.85 7.75 -14.42
CA MET A 291 10.33 9.03 -14.91
C MET A 291 9.14 8.83 -15.84
N ILE A 292 8.13 9.70 -15.70
CA ILE A 292 6.88 9.60 -16.45
C ILE A 292 6.88 10.60 -17.61
N SER A 293 7.30 11.84 -17.39
CA SER A 293 7.35 12.90 -18.42
C SER A 293 8.53 12.73 -19.36
N GLU A 294 8.28 12.89 -20.67
CA GLU A 294 9.36 12.90 -21.68
C GLU A 294 10.32 14.09 -21.49
N GLU A 295 9.79 15.23 -21.06
CA GLU A 295 10.63 16.41 -20.80
C GLU A 295 11.65 16.12 -19.70
N TRP A 296 11.23 15.48 -18.61
CA TRP A 296 12.13 15.11 -17.52
C TRP A 296 13.15 14.04 -17.94
N LYS A 297 12.75 13.08 -18.76
CA LYS A 297 13.67 12.09 -19.33
C LYS A 297 14.76 12.76 -20.16
N LEU A 298 14.38 13.68 -21.04
CA LEU A 298 15.33 14.44 -21.86
C LEU A 298 16.26 15.30 -21.01
N LYS A 299 15.73 15.98 -19.99
CA LYS A 299 16.56 16.76 -19.05
C LYS A 299 17.58 15.88 -18.31
N ASN A 300 17.18 14.68 -17.92
CA ASN A 300 18.09 13.75 -17.25
C ASN A 300 19.20 13.28 -18.19
N GLN A 301 18.86 12.90 -19.42
CA GLN A 301 19.83 12.48 -20.45
C GLN A 301 20.84 13.58 -20.81
N LEU A 302 20.40 14.85 -20.85
CA LEU A 302 21.31 15.98 -21.10
C LEU A 302 22.31 16.13 -19.93
N LYS A 303 21.85 16.07 -18.69
CA LYS A 303 22.73 16.16 -17.51
C LYS A 303 23.77 15.03 -17.44
N GLU A 304 23.39 13.81 -17.86
CA GLU A 304 24.33 12.65 -17.90
C GLU A 304 25.40 12.79 -18.99
N LYS A 305 25.16 13.60 -20.01
CA LYS A 305 26.15 13.86 -21.07
C LYS A 305 27.13 15.01 -20.72
N ASP A 306 26.72 15.88 -19.81
CA ASP A 306 27.52 17.04 -19.36
C ASP A 306 28.43 16.70 -18.17
N ASN A 307 28.28 15.52 -17.57
CA ASN A 307 29.14 14.96 -16.53
C ASN A 307 30.07 13.87 -17.09
#